data_4a109d0ce5c441aa757b5610b147c114
#
_entry.id   4a109d0ce5c441aa757b5610b147c114
#
_cell.length_a   1.000
_cell.length_b   1.000
_cell.length_c   1.000
_cell.angle_alpha   90.00
_cell.angle_beta   90.00
_cell.angle_gamma   90.00
#
_symmetry.space_group_name_H-M   'P 1'
#
loop_
_entity.id
_entity.type
_entity.pdbx_description
1 polymer ?
#
loop_
_entity_poly.entity_id
_entity_poly.type
_entity_poly.pdbx_seq_one_letter_code
_entity_poly.pdbx_strand_id
1 'polypeptide(L)'
;LPIQLDLPIPKYEVLFVDEAQDFNECQRELIDRACNGGRCIIVGDRNQAIYGFRGADSRSMSIFKDSLKFSSREIKEFPLTVSWRCPTAVVQEANRFVPDFEAADNAEEGEVNTNVDFVPKVGDMVLCRVNAPLVSHCFSLITAGIPAYVLGRDIGQSLNALVKKVTQDVSMDIASFKEALVKYVDVQVRMLMEQEKEKFAHNLQDRRDCLFALMANTQTVKGLMDNIKTIFDDGKRAGVVFSTIHKAKGLESNTVWILKPDLMPHPMAKSKADREQEMNLCYVAITRAKKVLNYCGKRVG
;
A
#
# COMPACT_ATOMS: atom_id res chain seq x y z
N LEU A 1 -10.58 -21.61 10.77
CA LEU A 1 -10.67 -22.70 11.76
C LEU A 1 -12.09 -22.84 12.34
N PRO A 2 -12.78 -21.79 12.85
CA PRO A 2 -14.13 -21.94 13.39
C PRO A 2 -15.13 -22.55 12.41
N ILE A 3 -15.08 -22.13 11.13
CA ILE A 3 -15.95 -22.64 10.07
C ILE A 3 -15.62 -24.09 9.72
N GLN A 4 -14.35 -24.43 9.55
CA GLN A 4 -13.93 -25.80 9.23
C GLN A 4 -14.21 -26.83 10.34
N LEU A 5 -14.17 -26.38 11.58
CA LEU A 5 -14.42 -27.22 12.76
C LEU A 5 -15.87 -27.13 13.24
N ASP A 6 -16.72 -26.40 12.52
CA ASP A 6 -18.13 -26.14 12.84
C ASP A 6 -18.35 -25.69 14.32
N LEU A 7 -17.42 -24.83 14.78
CA LEU A 7 -17.50 -24.30 16.14
C LEU A 7 -18.66 -23.28 16.23
N PRO A 8 -19.30 -23.19 17.41
CA PRO A 8 -20.39 -22.25 17.63
C PRO A 8 -19.91 -20.82 17.48
N ILE A 9 -20.56 -20.06 16.60
CA ILE A 9 -20.28 -18.64 16.34
C ILE A 9 -21.35 -17.82 17.06
N PRO A 10 -20.98 -16.81 17.87
CA PRO A 10 -21.93 -15.91 18.50
C PRO A 10 -22.84 -15.25 17.45
N LYS A 11 -24.13 -15.16 17.75
CA LYS A 11 -25.12 -14.48 16.90
C LYS A 11 -25.44 -13.11 17.45
N TYR A 12 -25.61 -12.16 16.56
CA TYR A 12 -25.86 -10.77 16.91
C TYR A 12 -27.16 -10.28 16.26
N GLU A 13 -27.96 -9.51 16.99
CA GLU A 13 -29.15 -8.86 16.46
C GLU A 13 -28.81 -7.74 15.48
N VAL A 14 -27.69 -7.04 15.70
CA VAL A 14 -27.13 -6.03 14.81
C VAL A 14 -25.63 -6.24 14.66
N LEU A 15 -25.15 -6.32 13.43
CA LEU A 15 -23.74 -6.49 13.10
C LEU A 15 -23.30 -5.36 12.16
N PHE A 16 -22.25 -4.63 12.54
CA PHE A 16 -21.58 -3.65 11.70
C PHE A 16 -20.33 -4.27 11.10
N VAL A 17 -20.19 -4.11 9.78
CA VAL A 17 -19.09 -4.65 9.00
C VAL A 17 -18.45 -3.49 8.23
N ASP A 18 -17.20 -3.18 8.53
CA ASP A 18 -16.44 -2.13 7.87
C ASP A 18 -15.38 -2.72 6.94
N GLU A 19 -14.93 -1.94 5.94
CA GLU A 19 -13.94 -2.35 4.93
C GLU A 19 -14.30 -3.67 4.21
N ALA A 20 -15.58 -3.88 3.94
CA ALA A 20 -16.09 -5.16 3.42
C ALA A 20 -15.54 -5.54 2.04
N GLN A 21 -14.99 -4.59 1.26
CA GLN A 21 -14.33 -4.85 -0.02
C GLN A 21 -13.05 -5.68 0.13
N ASP A 22 -12.45 -5.74 1.32
CA ASP A 22 -11.20 -6.46 1.57
C ASP A 22 -11.40 -7.89 2.09
N PHE A 23 -12.64 -8.35 2.19
CA PHE A 23 -12.96 -9.65 2.78
C PHE A 23 -12.74 -10.80 1.80
N ASN A 24 -12.13 -11.87 2.32
CA ASN A 24 -12.08 -13.16 1.66
C ASN A 24 -13.35 -14.00 1.95
N GLU A 25 -13.46 -15.14 1.27
CA GLU A 25 -14.61 -16.04 1.43
C GLU A 25 -14.83 -16.48 2.87
N CYS A 26 -13.77 -16.83 3.58
CA CYS A 26 -13.86 -17.28 4.99
C CYS A 26 -14.42 -16.19 5.91
N GLN A 27 -14.03 -14.93 5.68
CA GLN A 27 -14.53 -13.80 6.46
C GLN A 27 -16.00 -13.52 6.15
N ARG A 28 -16.41 -13.61 4.88
CA ARG A 28 -17.83 -13.45 4.50
C ARG A 28 -18.72 -14.51 5.14
N GLU A 29 -18.30 -15.77 5.09
CA GLU A 29 -19.02 -16.89 5.73
C GLU A 29 -19.14 -16.70 7.25
N LEU A 30 -18.08 -16.22 7.91
CA LEU A 30 -18.10 -15.93 9.33
C LEU A 30 -19.15 -14.86 9.67
N ILE A 31 -19.23 -13.80 8.86
CA ILE A 31 -20.19 -12.71 9.05
C ILE A 31 -21.62 -13.20 8.82
N ASP A 32 -21.87 -14.00 7.78
CA ASP A 32 -23.19 -14.52 7.49
C ASP A 32 -23.70 -15.41 8.66
N ARG A 33 -22.85 -16.28 9.20
CA ARG A 33 -23.18 -17.08 10.39
C ARG A 33 -23.39 -16.22 11.64
N ALA A 34 -22.60 -15.17 11.84
CA ALA A 34 -22.74 -14.28 13.00
C ALA A 34 -23.98 -13.39 12.91
N CYS A 35 -24.42 -13.03 11.70
CA CYS A 35 -25.59 -12.18 11.44
C CYS A 35 -26.87 -13.00 11.18
N ASN A 36 -26.89 -14.29 11.50
CA ASN A 36 -28.01 -15.18 11.20
C ASN A 36 -29.32 -14.70 11.85
N GLY A 37 -30.21 -14.13 11.00
CA GLY A 37 -31.50 -13.56 11.42
C GLY A 37 -31.47 -12.11 11.92
N GLY A 38 -30.27 -11.54 12.18
CA GLY A 38 -30.10 -10.16 12.62
C GLY A 38 -29.99 -9.16 11.45
N ARG A 39 -29.89 -7.87 11.80
CA ARG A 39 -29.59 -6.77 10.85
C ARG A 39 -28.09 -6.70 10.62
N CYS A 40 -27.67 -6.68 9.35
CA CYS A 40 -26.28 -6.46 8.98
C CYS A 40 -26.12 -5.11 8.28
N ILE A 41 -25.22 -4.27 8.75
CA ILE A 41 -24.88 -2.97 8.15
C ILE A 41 -23.46 -3.11 7.62
N ILE A 42 -23.34 -3.14 6.29
CA ILE A 42 -22.08 -3.39 5.60
C ILE A 42 -21.61 -2.10 4.94
N VAL A 43 -20.42 -1.64 5.28
CA VAL A 43 -19.78 -0.45 4.73
C VAL A 43 -18.52 -0.88 4.00
N GLY A 44 -18.26 -0.25 2.85
CA GLY A 44 -17.06 -0.51 2.06
C GLY A 44 -17.04 0.31 0.78
N ASP A 45 -15.86 0.45 0.21
CA ASP A 45 -15.62 1.11 -1.06
C ASP A 45 -14.92 0.15 -2.01
N ARG A 46 -15.62 -0.34 -3.05
CA ARG A 46 -15.07 -1.26 -4.05
C ARG A 46 -13.82 -0.70 -4.75
N ASN A 47 -13.75 0.65 -4.88
CA ASN A 47 -12.63 1.33 -5.51
C ASN A 47 -11.40 1.42 -4.58
N GLN A 48 -11.52 1.00 -3.31
CA GLN A 48 -10.43 0.81 -2.36
C GLN A 48 -10.06 -0.65 -2.12
N ALA A 49 -10.58 -1.59 -2.94
CA ALA A 49 -10.20 -3.01 -2.90
C ALA A 49 -8.80 -3.21 -3.52
N ILE A 50 -7.77 -3.27 -2.67
CA ILE A 50 -6.35 -3.34 -3.10
C ILE A 50 -5.61 -4.56 -2.53
N TYR A 51 -6.27 -5.45 -1.79
CA TYR A 51 -5.65 -6.59 -1.11
C TYR A 51 -5.93 -7.95 -1.76
N GLY A 52 -6.17 -7.98 -3.08
CA GLY A 52 -6.39 -9.23 -3.82
C GLY A 52 -5.24 -10.23 -3.67
N PHE A 53 -4.00 -9.77 -3.49
CA PHE A 53 -2.85 -10.63 -3.21
C PHE A 53 -2.93 -11.35 -1.84
N ARG A 54 -3.83 -10.94 -0.94
CA ARG A 54 -4.16 -11.61 0.33
C ARG A 54 -5.41 -12.49 0.23
N GLY A 55 -5.91 -12.74 -0.99
CA GLY A 55 -7.12 -13.51 -1.21
C GLY A 55 -8.42 -12.72 -1.03
N ALA A 56 -8.35 -11.39 -0.89
CA ALA A 56 -9.54 -10.55 -0.99
C ALA A 56 -10.07 -10.60 -2.43
N ASP A 57 -11.39 -10.72 -2.57
CA ASP A 57 -12.07 -10.69 -3.86
C ASP A 57 -12.52 -9.24 -4.14
N SER A 58 -12.08 -8.64 -5.26
CA SER A 58 -12.53 -7.29 -5.66
C SER A 58 -14.05 -7.19 -5.79
N ARG A 59 -14.72 -8.34 -5.98
CA ARG A 59 -16.18 -8.48 -6.01
C ARG A 59 -16.80 -8.75 -4.65
N SER A 60 -16.03 -8.67 -3.54
CA SER A 60 -16.50 -9.04 -2.20
C SER A 60 -17.84 -8.39 -1.85
N MET A 61 -18.02 -7.11 -2.13
CA MET A 61 -19.26 -6.38 -1.90
C MET A 61 -20.44 -6.96 -2.73
N SER A 62 -20.23 -7.28 -4.01
CA SER A 62 -21.25 -7.88 -4.87
C SER A 62 -21.60 -9.28 -4.41
N ILE A 63 -20.61 -10.10 -4.03
CA ILE A 63 -20.83 -11.45 -3.52
C ILE A 63 -21.63 -11.42 -2.22
N PHE A 64 -21.33 -10.49 -1.32
CA PHE A 64 -22.13 -10.28 -0.10
C PHE A 64 -23.59 -9.97 -0.43
N LYS A 65 -23.80 -9.02 -1.34
CA LYS A 65 -25.15 -8.65 -1.78
C LYS A 65 -25.92 -9.85 -2.35
N ASP A 66 -25.27 -10.65 -3.18
CA ASP A 66 -25.90 -11.81 -3.80
C ASP A 66 -26.19 -12.91 -2.77
N SER A 67 -25.28 -13.21 -1.85
CA SER A 67 -25.52 -14.19 -0.78
C SER A 67 -26.68 -13.78 0.14
N LEU A 68 -26.81 -12.50 0.46
CA LEU A 68 -27.91 -11.97 1.26
C LEU A 68 -29.26 -12.05 0.52
N LYS A 69 -29.29 -11.84 -0.80
CA LYS A 69 -30.49 -12.04 -1.63
C LYS A 69 -30.97 -13.49 -1.62
N PHE A 70 -30.03 -14.46 -1.74
CA PHE A 70 -30.37 -15.88 -1.61
C PHE A 70 -30.99 -16.24 -0.25
N SER A 71 -30.64 -15.52 0.80
CA SER A 71 -31.20 -15.69 2.14
C SER A 71 -32.57 -15.01 2.32
N SER A 72 -33.21 -14.52 1.25
CA SER A 72 -34.51 -13.81 1.29
C SER A 72 -34.53 -12.57 2.18
N ARG A 73 -33.38 -11.91 2.36
CA ARG A 73 -33.25 -10.67 3.14
C ARG A 73 -33.56 -9.45 2.28
N GLU A 74 -34.28 -8.48 2.84
CA GLU A 74 -34.42 -7.16 2.21
C GLU A 74 -33.09 -6.41 2.27
N ILE A 75 -32.61 -5.94 1.10
CA ILE A 75 -31.36 -5.20 0.96
C ILE A 75 -31.69 -3.77 0.58
N LYS A 76 -31.15 -2.81 1.35
CA LYS A 76 -31.19 -1.37 1.02
C LYS A 76 -29.77 -0.89 0.80
N GLU A 77 -29.53 -0.19 -0.31
CA GLU A 77 -28.25 0.37 -0.67
C GLU A 77 -28.29 1.88 -0.56
N PHE A 78 -27.25 2.44 0.04
CA PHE A 78 -27.08 3.87 0.25
C PHE A 78 -25.70 4.28 -0.28
N PRO A 79 -25.62 4.89 -1.47
CA PRO A 79 -24.34 5.36 -1.99
C PRO A 79 -23.85 6.54 -1.16
N LEU A 80 -22.52 6.56 -0.90
CA LEU A 80 -21.81 7.66 -0.25
C LEU A 80 -20.80 8.19 -1.26
N THR A 81 -21.21 9.11 -2.13
CA THR A 81 -20.39 9.68 -3.21
C THR A 81 -19.63 10.91 -2.79
N VAL A 82 -20.07 11.61 -1.74
CA VAL A 82 -19.50 12.88 -1.29
C VAL A 82 -18.32 12.68 -0.33
N SER A 83 -17.18 13.24 -0.70
CA SER A 83 -15.98 13.27 0.14
C SER A 83 -15.96 14.52 1.03
N TRP A 84 -15.83 14.30 2.34
CA TRP A 84 -15.58 15.35 3.33
C TRP A 84 -14.10 15.54 3.64
N ARG A 85 -13.24 14.74 3.01
CA ARG A 85 -11.79 14.77 3.21
C ARG A 85 -11.07 15.55 2.11
N CYS A 86 -11.41 15.24 0.85
CA CYS A 86 -10.66 15.70 -0.29
C CYS A 86 -11.15 17.07 -0.77
N PRO A 87 -10.23 18.01 -1.09
CA PRO A 87 -10.58 19.25 -1.73
C PRO A 87 -11.00 19.04 -3.19
N THR A 88 -11.62 20.04 -3.78
CA THR A 88 -12.21 19.96 -5.13
C THR A 88 -11.20 19.52 -6.19
N ALA A 89 -9.99 20.08 -6.20
CA ALA A 89 -8.96 19.72 -7.18
C ALA A 89 -8.54 18.24 -7.05
N VAL A 90 -8.46 17.71 -5.82
CA VAL A 90 -8.10 16.28 -5.58
C VAL A 90 -9.27 15.38 -6.00
N VAL A 91 -10.51 15.78 -5.76
CA VAL A 91 -11.70 15.05 -6.24
C VAL A 91 -11.72 15.00 -7.77
N GLN A 92 -11.47 16.11 -8.46
CA GLN A 92 -11.38 16.15 -9.93
C GLN A 92 -10.28 15.22 -10.46
N GLU A 93 -9.15 15.12 -9.78
CA GLU A 93 -8.11 14.17 -10.13
C GLU A 93 -8.55 12.71 -9.91
N ALA A 94 -9.25 12.43 -8.81
CA ALA A 94 -9.77 11.11 -8.47
C ALA A 94 -10.88 10.65 -9.43
N ASN A 95 -11.65 11.56 -10.03
CA ASN A 95 -12.73 11.28 -10.98
C ASN A 95 -12.25 10.60 -12.27
N ARG A 96 -10.96 10.62 -12.54
CA ARG A 96 -10.35 9.83 -13.63
C ARG A 96 -10.50 8.32 -13.40
N PHE A 97 -10.67 7.91 -12.14
CA PHE A 97 -10.78 6.52 -11.70
C PHE A 97 -12.18 6.20 -11.17
N VAL A 98 -12.82 7.17 -10.52
CA VAL A 98 -14.15 7.03 -9.89
C VAL A 98 -14.99 8.26 -10.29
N PRO A 99 -15.70 8.18 -11.42
CA PRO A 99 -16.40 9.34 -12.01
C PRO A 99 -17.52 9.94 -11.17
N ASP A 100 -18.11 9.17 -10.27
CA ASP A 100 -19.21 9.55 -9.37
C ASP A 100 -18.72 10.03 -7.99
N PHE A 101 -17.40 10.27 -7.82
CA PHE A 101 -16.85 10.80 -6.59
C PHE A 101 -16.97 12.32 -6.56
N GLU A 102 -17.58 12.87 -5.52
CA GLU A 102 -17.96 14.27 -5.43
C GLU A 102 -17.26 14.95 -4.24
N ALA A 103 -16.96 16.25 -4.37
CA ALA A 103 -16.52 17.07 -3.25
C ALA A 103 -17.72 17.59 -2.47
N ALA A 104 -17.59 17.80 -1.16
CA ALA A 104 -18.61 18.49 -0.37
C ALA A 104 -18.79 19.92 -0.87
N ASP A 105 -20.01 20.48 -0.74
CA ASP A 105 -20.33 21.84 -1.21
C ASP A 105 -19.42 22.93 -0.64
N ASN A 106 -18.88 22.71 0.56
CA ASN A 106 -17.98 23.63 1.25
C ASN A 106 -16.50 23.15 1.23
N ALA A 107 -16.14 22.24 0.33
CA ALA A 107 -14.78 21.77 0.21
C ALA A 107 -13.83 22.90 -0.22
N GLU A 108 -12.62 22.95 0.36
CA GLU A 108 -11.55 23.85 -0.10
C GLU A 108 -11.19 23.51 -1.56
N GLU A 109 -10.64 24.47 -2.31
CA GLU A 109 -10.20 24.23 -3.69
C GLU A 109 -9.07 23.19 -3.75
N GLY A 110 -8.04 23.36 -2.90
CA GLY A 110 -6.85 22.51 -2.88
C GLY A 110 -5.99 22.67 -4.13
N GLU A 111 -4.96 21.81 -4.24
CA GLU A 111 -4.02 21.86 -5.36
C GLU A 111 -3.62 20.47 -5.85
N VAL A 112 -3.48 20.32 -7.18
CA VAL A 112 -2.88 19.16 -7.82
C VAL A 112 -1.76 19.63 -8.76
N ASN A 113 -0.53 19.36 -8.37
CA ASN A 113 0.66 19.78 -9.08
C ASN A 113 1.34 18.58 -9.78
N THR A 114 1.81 18.78 -11.01
CA THR A 114 2.46 17.72 -11.80
C THR A 114 3.86 18.14 -12.22
N ASN A 115 4.75 17.16 -12.33
CA ASN A 115 6.15 17.37 -12.75
C ASN A 115 6.90 18.37 -11.86
N VAL A 116 6.66 18.30 -10.53
CA VAL A 116 7.29 19.19 -9.57
C VAL A 116 8.56 18.59 -8.99
N ASP A 117 9.47 19.47 -8.56
CA ASP A 117 10.65 19.07 -7.81
C ASP A 117 10.27 18.53 -6.42
N PHE A 118 10.98 17.50 -5.99
CA PHE A 118 10.70 16.83 -4.72
C PHE A 118 11.32 17.61 -3.54
N VAL A 119 10.50 18.41 -2.85
CA VAL A 119 10.91 19.22 -1.69
C VAL A 119 9.90 19.06 -0.55
N PRO A 120 9.79 17.86 0.05
CA PRO A 120 8.83 17.59 1.12
C PRO A 120 9.23 18.27 2.43
N LYS A 121 8.23 18.55 3.27
CA LYS A 121 8.37 19.14 4.61
C LYS A 121 7.96 18.15 5.69
N VAL A 122 8.42 18.35 6.91
CA VAL A 122 7.96 17.59 8.07
C VAL A 122 6.42 17.65 8.15
N GLY A 123 5.78 16.49 8.26
CA GLY A 123 4.34 16.33 8.24
C GLY A 123 3.77 15.94 6.87
N ASP A 124 4.55 16.03 5.79
CA ASP A 124 4.15 15.55 4.47
C ASP A 124 4.20 14.02 4.40
N MET A 125 3.36 13.46 3.53
CA MET A 125 3.34 12.04 3.20
C MET A 125 3.88 11.82 1.78
N VAL A 126 4.79 10.85 1.64
CA VAL A 126 5.40 10.48 0.37
C VAL A 126 5.01 9.06 0.00
N LEU A 127 4.35 8.90 -1.13
CA LEU A 127 3.84 7.64 -1.61
C LEU A 127 4.59 7.15 -2.85
N CYS A 128 4.81 5.85 -2.92
CA CYS A 128 5.31 5.18 -4.12
C CYS A 128 4.69 3.79 -4.26
N ARG A 129 4.64 3.29 -5.48
CA ARG A 129 4.16 1.93 -5.76
C ARG A 129 5.13 0.85 -5.27
N VAL A 130 6.42 1.15 -5.23
CA VAL A 130 7.52 0.24 -4.84
C VAL A 130 8.36 0.84 -3.71
N ASN A 131 9.18 0.01 -3.03
CA ASN A 131 9.90 0.45 -1.83
C ASN A 131 11.21 1.18 -2.13
N ALA A 132 11.96 0.80 -3.17
CA ALA A 132 13.31 1.31 -3.39
C ALA A 132 13.38 2.85 -3.52
N PRO A 133 12.50 3.55 -4.27
CA PRO A 133 12.48 5.00 -4.29
C PRO A 133 12.17 5.63 -2.93
N LEU A 134 11.24 5.02 -2.16
CA LEU A 134 10.91 5.51 -0.81
C LEU A 134 12.13 5.46 0.11
N VAL A 135 12.82 4.32 0.13
CA VAL A 135 14.03 4.10 0.96
C VAL A 135 15.13 5.08 0.55
N SER A 136 15.39 5.23 -0.75
CA SER A 136 16.42 6.11 -1.28
C SER A 136 16.19 7.57 -0.88
N HIS A 137 14.99 8.09 -1.14
CA HIS A 137 14.66 9.49 -0.81
C HIS A 137 14.58 9.74 0.70
N CYS A 138 14.02 8.80 1.48
CA CYS A 138 13.98 8.89 2.93
C CYS A 138 15.40 8.95 3.51
N PHE A 139 16.30 8.08 3.05
CA PHE A 139 17.69 8.06 3.52
C PHE A 139 18.42 9.35 3.15
N SER A 140 18.20 9.89 1.96
CA SER A 140 18.76 11.19 1.53
C SER A 140 18.30 12.33 2.44
N LEU A 141 17.01 12.38 2.82
CA LEU A 141 16.51 13.41 3.75
C LEU A 141 17.14 13.28 5.14
N ILE A 142 17.22 12.06 5.68
CA ILE A 142 17.87 11.81 6.99
C ILE A 142 19.34 12.27 6.95
N THR A 143 20.05 11.95 5.88
CA THR A 143 21.45 12.37 5.69
C THR A 143 21.59 13.90 5.60
N ALA A 144 20.59 14.58 5.04
CA ALA A 144 20.50 16.04 5.01
C ALA A 144 20.01 16.67 6.33
N GLY A 145 19.78 15.87 7.37
CA GLY A 145 19.32 16.36 8.69
C GLY A 145 17.81 16.61 8.75
N ILE A 146 17.04 16.20 7.76
CA ILE A 146 15.58 16.34 7.75
C ILE A 146 14.97 15.07 8.36
N PRO A 147 14.16 15.16 9.43
CA PRO A 147 13.51 14.01 10.02
C PRO A 147 12.58 13.32 9.03
N ALA A 148 12.82 12.03 8.78
CA ALA A 148 12.04 11.23 7.88
C ALA A 148 12.06 9.75 8.31
N TYR A 149 11.03 8.98 7.91
CA TYR A 149 10.97 7.54 8.14
C TYR A 149 10.07 6.83 7.13
N VAL A 150 10.33 5.53 6.94
CA VAL A 150 9.51 4.67 6.10
C VAL A 150 8.58 3.83 6.98
N LEU A 151 7.27 3.87 6.70
CA LEU A 151 6.31 3.01 7.39
C LEU A 151 6.51 1.54 7.00
N GLY A 152 6.70 0.69 8.00
CA GLY A 152 6.74 -0.75 7.83
C GLY A 152 7.98 -1.44 8.38
N ARG A 153 7.94 -1.80 9.65
CA ARG A 153 8.97 -2.65 10.29
C ARG A 153 9.16 -4.00 9.59
N ASP A 154 8.11 -4.57 9.02
CA ASP A 154 8.14 -5.81 8.24
C ASP A 154 9.06 -5.69 7.01
N ILE A 155 9.12 -4.51 6.37
CA ILE A 155 10.07 -4.25 5.27
C ILE A 155 11.49 -4.29 5.82
N GLY A 156 11.78 -3.56 6.89
CA GLY A 156 13.09 -3.57 7.54
C GLY A 156 13.52 -4.98 7.99
N GLN A 157 12.60 -5.75 8.56
CA GLN A 157 12.85 -7.16 8.93
C GLN A 157 13.16 -8.01 7.69
N SER A 158 12.44 -7.81 6.59
CA SER A 158 12.67 -8.56 5.35
C SER A 158 14.01 -8.22 4.68
N LEU A 159 14.45 -6.95 4.77
CA LEU A 159 15.78 -6.54 4.31
C LEU A 159 16.88 -7.15 5.18
N ASN A 160 16.75 -7.09 6.49
CA ASN A 160 17.69 -7.76 7.41
C ASN A 160 17.74 -9.28 7.19
N ALA A 161 16.61 -9.92 6.89
CA ALA A 161 16.58 -11.32 6.55
C ALA A 161 17.33 -11.62 5.23
N LEU A 162 17.24 -10.73 4.24
CA LEU A 162 18.01 -10.87 3.00
C LEU A 162 19.51 -10.68 3.25
N VAL A 163 19.91 -9.68 4.05
CA VAL A 163 21.32 -9.50 4.45
C VAL A 163 21.87 -10.78 5.06
N LYS A 164 21.17 -11.37 6.05
CA LYS A 164 21.57 -12.61 6.73
C LYS A 164 21.64 -13.85 5.83
N LYS A 165 20.88 -13.88 4.73
CA LYS A 165 20.96 -14.96 3.73
C LYS A 165 22.21 -14.85 2.88
N VAL A 166 22.72 -13.64 2.66
CA VAL A 166 23.91 -13.38 1.84
C VAL A 166 25.19 -13.57 2.66
N THR A 167 25.21 -13.09 3.91
CA THR A 167 26.35 -13.24 4.81
C THR A 167 25.94 -13.32 6.27
N GLN A 168 26.72 -14.07 7.07
CA GLN A 168 26.65 -14.05 8.53
C GLN A 168 27.75 -13.15 9.15
N ASP A 169 28.71 -12.72 8.35
CA ASP A 169 29.79 -11.84 8.79
C ASP A 169 29.36 -10.38 8.72
N VAL A 170 29.05 -9.81 9.89
CA VAL A 170 28.65 -8.40 10.00
C VAL A 170 29.82 -7.43 9.87
N SER A 171 31.06 -7.92 9.93
CA SER A 171 32.28 -7.12 9.74
C SER A 171 32.70 -7.04 8.26
N MET A 172 32.09 -7.86 7.40
CA MET A 172 32.36 -7.87 5.97
C MET A 172 32.26 -6.44 5.40
N ASP A 173 33.19 -6.08 4.54
CA ASP A 173 33.15 -4.79 3.85
C ASP A 173 31.97 -4.70 2.86
N ILE A 174 31.49 -3.48 2.66
CA ILE A 174 30.26 -3.26 1.90
C ILE A 174 30.42 -3.55 0.40
N ALA A 175 31.62 -3.46 -0.16
CA ALA A 175 31.86 -3.75 -1.57
C ALA A 175 31.76 -5.26 -1.84
N SER A 176 32.44 -6.07 -1.01
CA SER A 176 32.35 -7.54 -1.06
C SER A 176 30.92 -8.04 -0.83
N PHE A 177 30.20 -7.41 0.12
CA PHE A 177 28.79 -7.72 0.37
C PHE A 177 27.92 -7.39 -0.86
N LYS A 178 28.13 -6.25 -1.50
CA LYS A 178 27.39 -5.85 -2.70
C LYS A 178 27.55 -6.85 -3.82
N GLU A 179 28.77 -7.34 -4.07
CA GLU A 179 29.02 -8.38 -5.08
C GLU A 179 28.33 -9.70 -4.73
N ALA A 180 28.41 -10.13 -3.48
CA ALA A 180 27.73 -11.33 -3.00
C ALA A 180 26.20 -11.21 -3.13
N LEU A 181 25.64 -10.06 -2.79
CA LEU A 181 24.20 -9.78 -2.91
C LEU A 181 23.75 -9.86 -4.38
N VAL A 182 24.48 -9.25 -5.31
CA VAL A 182 24.16 -9.33 -6.75
C VAL A 182 24.13 -10.78 -7.20
N LYS A 183 25.20 -11.55 -6.94
CA LYS A 183 25.27 -12.97 -7.31
C LYS A 183 24.11 -13.77 -6.74
N TYR A 184 23.80 -13.57 -5.46
CA TYR A 184 22.70 -14.26 -4.79
C TYR A 184 21.35 -13.92 -5.44
N VAL A 185 21.06 -12.64 -5.65
CA VAL A 185 19.78 -12.17 -6.21
C VAL A 185 19.61 -12.65 -7.65
N ASP A 186 20.65 -12.56 -8.48
CA ASP A 186 20.59 -13.00 -9.88
C ASP A 186 20.26 -14.48 -10.02
N VAL A 187 20.86 -15.33 -9.17
CA VAL A 187 20.54 -16.77 -9.12
C VAL A 187 19.08 -16.99 -8.70
N GLN A 188 18.63 -16.33 -7.62
CA GLN A 188 17.26 -16.50 -7.12
C GLN A 188 16.22 -15.98 -8.09
N VAL A 189 16.48 -14.84 -8.73
CA VAL A 189 15.58 -14.26 -9.76
C VAL A 189 15.43 -15.23 -10.94
N ARG A 190 16.53 -15.81 -11.44
CA ARG A 190 16.48 -16.79 -12.52
C ARG A 190 15.60 -17.99 -12.14
N MET A 191 15.81 -18.56 -10.97
CA MET A 191 15.01 -19.70 -10.47
C MET A 191 13.52 -19.34 -10.33
N LEU A 192 13.21 -18.12 -9.87
CA LEU A 192 11.84 -17.66 -9.74
C LEU A 192 11.16 -17.44 -11.10
N MET A 193 11.92 -16.94 -12.08
CA MET A 193 11.42 -16.77 -13.46
C MET A 193 11.14 -18.11 -14.13
N GLU A 194 12.03 -19.12 -13.95
CA GLU A 194 11.80 -20.49 -14.43
C GLU A 194 10.55 -21.15 -13.82
N GLN A 195 10.17 -20.73 -12.59
CA GLN A 195 8.96 -21.18 -11.89
C GLN A 195 7.72 -20.32 -12.20
N GLU A 196 7.79 -19.41 -13.17
CA GLU A 196 6.71 -18.43 -13.50
C GLU A 196 6.28 -17.54 -12.32
N LYS A 197 7.17 -17.33 -11.35
CA LYS A 197 6.95 -16.52 -10.16
C LYS A 197 7.45 -15.08 -10.34
N GLU A 198 7.07 -14.42 -11.43
CA GLU A 198 7.55 -13.07 -11.80
C GLU A 198 7.36 -12.04 -10.66
N LYS A 199 6.21 -12.04 -9.98
CA LYS A 199 5.94 -11.10 -8.87
C LYS A 199 6.95 -11.24 -7.72
N PHE A 200 7.39 -12.46 -7.42
CA PHE A 200 8.40 -12.71 -6.37
C PHE A 200 9.80 -12.28 -6.81
N ALA A 201 10.14 -12.49 -8.08
CA ALA A 201 11.40 -12.04 -8.66
C ALA A 201 11.53 -10.51 -8.57
N HIS A 202 10.51 -9.76 -8.99
CA HIS A 202 10.49 -8.31 -8.88
C HIS A 202 10.55 -7.80 -7.44
N ASN A 203 9.86 -8.46 -6.51
CA ASN A 203 9.94 -8.11 -5.08
C ASN A 203 11.37 -8.31 -4.53
N LEU A 204 12.07 -9.35 -4.96
CA LEU A 204 13.46 -9.58 -4.57
C LEU A 204 14.40 -8.52 -5.16
N GLN A 205 14.17 -8.09 -6.40
CA GLN A 205 14.92 -6.98 -7.03
C GLN A 205 14.68 -5.66 -6.29
N ASP A 206 13.43 -5.31 -5.96
CA ASP A 206 13.09 -4.11 -5.18
C ASP A 206 13.82 -4.12 -3.81
N ARG A 207 13.89 -5.27 -3.12
CA ARG A 207 14.66 -5.40 -1.88
C ARG A 207 16.16 -5.19 -2.08
N ARG A 208 16.74 -5.72 -3.15
CA ARG A 208 18.15 -5.47 -3.51
C ARG A 208 18.39 -3.97 -3.69
N ASP A 209 17.51 -3.30 -4.43
CA ASP A 209 17.63 -1.88 -4.74
C ASP A 209 17.44 -1.01 -3.48
N CYS A 210 16.57 -1.42 -2.54
CA CYS A 210 16.51 -0.84 -1.20
C CYS A 210 17.85 -0.95 -0.46
N LEU A 211 18.48 -2.14 -0.47
CA LEU A 211 19.78 -2.32 0.19
C LEU A 211 20.86 -1.47 -0.48
N PHE A 212 20.88 -1.36 -1.81
CA PHE A 212 21.82 -0.49 -2.52
C PHE A 212 21.70 0.98 -2.07
N ALA A 213 20.47 1.48 -1.93
CA ALA A 213 20.24 2.84 -1.43
C ALA A 213 20.79 3.04 -0.01
N LEU A 214 20.69 2.00 0.84
CA LEU A 214 21.12 2.05 2.24
C LEU A 214 22.63 1.77 2.45
N MET A 215 23.35 1.33 1.41
CA MET A 215 24.81 1.16 1.46
C MET A 215 25.57 2.49 1.39
N ALA A 216 24.93 3.57 0.99
CA ALA A 216 25.56 4.88 0.98
C ALA A 216 26.03 5.26 2.38
N ASN A 217 27.23 5.83 2.46
CA ASN A 217 27.85 6.30 3.70
C ASN A 217 28.14 5.20 4.75
N THR A 218 28.23 3.93 4.35
CA THR A 218 28.67 2.85 5.24
C THR A 218 29.78 2.00 4.61
N GLN A 219 30.67 1.47 5.46
CA GLN A 219 31.81 0.65 5.03
C GLN A 219 31.63 -0.85 5.33
N THR A 220 30.65 -1.20 6.17
CA THR A 220 30.46 -2.56 6.65
C THR A 220 29.00 -2.99 6.62
N VAL A 221 28.77 -4.31 6.62
CA VAL A 221 27.42 -4.90 6.77
C VAL A 221 26.75 -4.46 8.07
N LYS A 222 27.49 -4.31 9.15
CA LYS A 222 26.95 -3.76 10.42
C LYS A 222 26.35 -2.37 10.22
N GLY A 223 27.09 -1.47 9.58
CA GLY A 223 26.60 -0.12 9.27
C GLY A 223 25.34 -0.12 8.39
N LEU A 224 25.28 -1.05 7.41
CA LEU A 224 24.06 -1.24 6.60
C LEU A 224 22.87 -1.68 7.47
N MET A 225 23.06 -2.61 8.40
CA MET A 225 22.00 -3.03 9.32
C MET A 225 21.53 -1.91 10.25
N ASP A 226 22.45 -1.05 10.69
CA ASP A 226 22.11 0.14 11.50
C ASP A 226 21.32 1.16 10.66
N ASN A 227 21.67 1.38 9.39
CA ASN A 227 20.89 2.20 8.46
C ASN A 227 19.47 1.65 8.28
N ILE A 228 19.32 0.34 8.09
CA ILE A 228 17.98 -0.30 8.00
C ILE A 228 17.16 0.00 9.27
N LYS A 229 17.76 -0.16 10.45
CA LYS A 229 17.07 0.08 11.72
C LYS A 229 16.64 1.54 11.90
N THR A 230 17.46 2.47 11.41
CA THR A 230 17.18 3.91 11.55
C THR A 230 16.01 4.38 10.69
N ILE A 231 15.85 3.80 9.50
CA ILE A 231 14.91 4.28 8.50
C ILE A 231 13.48 3.77 8.71
N PHE A 232 13.31 2.53 9.23
CA PHE A 232 12.00 1.92 9.39
C PHE A 232 11.43 2.15 10.79
N ASP A 233 10.31 2.88 10.84
CA ASP A 233 9.57 3.18 12.07
C ASP A 233 8.06 2.96 11.85
N ASP A 234 7.29 2.90 12.91
CA ASP A 234 5.83 2.76 12.88
C ASP A 234 5.10 4.09 13.16
N GLY A 235 5.73 5.21 12.84
CA GLY A 235 5.07 6.51 12.84
C GLY A 235 4.99 7.22 14.21
N LYS A 236 5.89 6.91 15.13
CA LYS A 236 5.95 7.57 16.45
C LYS A 236 6.76 8.87 16.48
N ARG A 237 7.36 9.26 15.34
CA ARG A 237 8.24 10.43 15.24
C ARG A 237 7.63 11.49 14.34
N ALA A 238 7.85 12.76 14.67
CA ALA A 238 7.60 13.83 13.73
C ALA A 238 8.62 13.74 12.58
N GLY A 239 8.15 13.81 11.33
CA GLY A 239 9.03 13.69 10.17
C GLY A 239 8.23 13.65 8.87
N VAL A 240 8.96 13.52 7.76
CA VAL A 240 8.38 13.18 6.46
C VAL A 240 8.06 11.69 6.46
N VAL A 241 6.81 11.34 6.15
CA VAL A 241 6.33 9.96 6.21
C VAL A 241 6.39 9.32 4.83
N PHE A 242 7.23 8.31 4.67
CA PHE A 242 7.32 7.54 3.44
C PHE A 242 6.52 6.23 3.57
N SER A 243 5.68 5.93 2.58
CA SER A 243 4.84 4.73 2.61
C SER A 243 4.58 4.17 1.22
N THR A 244 4.46 2.86 1.10
CA THR A 244 3.82 2.30 -0.08
C THR A 244 2.33 2.64 -0.06
N ILE A 245 1.71 2.74 -1.25
CA ILE A 245 0.28 3.07 -1.37
C ILE A 245 -0.57 2.06 -0.58
N HIS A 246 -0.21 0.78 -0.61
CA HIS A 246 -0.92 -0.26 0.15
C HIS A 246 -0.93 0.00 1.66
N LYS A 247 0.18 0.46 2.23
CA LYS A 247 0.29 0.76 3.67
C LYS A 247 -0.30 2.12 4.03
N ALA A 248 -0.45 3.00 3.06
CA ALA A 248 -1.08 4.30 3.23
C ALA A 248 -2.61 4.24 3.24
N LYS A 249 -3.23 3.09 2.92
CA LYS A 249 -4.68 2.92 3.07
C LYS A 249 -5.08 3.20 4.52
N GLY A 250 -6.10 4.02 4.72
CA GLY A 250 -6.53 4.49 6.04
C GLY A 250 -5.76 5.70 6.60
N LEU A 251 -4.62 6.08 6.01
CA LEU A 251 -3.87 7.28 6.38
C LEU A 251 -4.28 8.48 5.53
N GLU A 252 -3.90 9.68 5.97
CA GLU A 252 -4.13 10.94 5.25
C GLU A 252 -3.09 11.99 5.65
N SER A 253 -2.82 12.97 4.78
CA SER A 253 -1.94 14.09 5.05
C SER A 253 -2.43 15.36 4.34
N ASN A 254 -2.07 16.53 4.87
CA ASN A 254 -2.36 17.79 4.18
C ASN A 254 -1.66 17.86 2.82
N THR A 255 -0.40 17.42 2.76
CA THR A 255 0.37 17.36 1.51
C THR A 255 0.81 15.93 1.24
N VAL A 256 0.50 15.46 0.06
CA VAL A 256 0.91 14.13 -0.43
C VAL A 256 1.77 14.27 -1.66
N TRP A 257 2.88 13.54 -1.69
CA TRP A 257 3.82 13.44 -2.79
C TRP A 257 3.76 12.05 -3.41
N ILE A 258 3.60 11.95 -4.71
CA ILE A 258 3.65 10.68 -5.44
C ILE A 258 4.97 10.60 -6.19
N LEU A 259 5.85 9.69 -5.75
CA LEU A 259 7.11 9.37 -6.42
C LEU A 259 6.86 8.36 -7.54
N LYS A 260 7.59 8.52 -8.65
CA LYS A 260 7.52 7.59 -9.79
C LYS A 260 6.08 7.31 -10.23
N PRO A 261 5.29 8.34 -10.59
CA PRO A 261 3.92 8.15 -11.04
C PRO A 261 3.81 7.27 -12.30
N ASP A 262 4.88 7.12 -13.07
CA ASP A 262 5.02 6.21 -14.21
C ASP A 262 4.91 4.72 -13.83
N LEU A 263 5.05 4.38 -12.55
CA LEU A 263 4.79 3.05 -12.02
C LEU A 263 3.32 2.82 -11.57
N MET A 264 2.43 3.74 -11.90
CA MET A 264 1.02 3.71 -11.50
C MET A 264 0.10 3.95 -12.71
N PRO A 265 -0.62 2.94 -13.20
CA PRO A 265 -0.67 1.54 -12.76
C PRO A 265 0.64 0.78 -13.01
N HIS A 266 0.94 -0.23 -12.20
CA HIS A 266 2.19 -0.97 -12.32
C HIS A 266 2.25 -1.73 -13.67
N PRO A 267 3.36 -1.62 -14.44
CA PRO A 267 3.46 -2.23 -15.78
C PRO A 267 3.27 -3.76 -15.82
N MET A 268 3.47 -4.43 -14.68
CA MET A 268 3.28 -5.88 -14.53
C MET A 268 1.82 -6.30 -14.31
N ALA A 269 0.88 -5.38 -14.26
CA ALA A 269 -0.54 -5.69 -14.15
C ALA A 269 -1.10 -6.18 -15.49
N LYS A 270 -0.92 -7.48 -15.78
CA LYS A 270 -1.28 -8.08 -17.07
C LYS A 270 -2.75 -8.52 -17.13
N SER A 271 -3.27 -9.09 -16.04
CA SER A 271 -4.68 -9.53 -15.98
C SER A 271 -5.64 -8.36 -15.78
N LYS A 272 -6.91 -8.56 -16.16
CA LYS A 272 -7.98 -7.57 -15.92
C LYS A 272 -8.10 -7.25 -14.42
N ALA A 273 -8.06 -8.27 -13.56
CA ALA A 273 -8.15 -8.11 -12.12
C ALA A 273 -6.94 -7.36 -11.52
N ASP A 274 -5.70 -7.65 -12.01
CA ASP A 274 -4.52 -6.89 -11.57
C ASP A 274 -4.63 -5.41 -11.97
N ARG A 275 -5.10 -5.11 -13.20
CA ARG A 275 -5.30 -3.73 -13.66
C ARG A 275 -6.34 -2.98 -12.85
N GLU A 276 -7.47 -3.61 -12.54
CA GLU A 276 -8.50 -3.04 -11.68
C GLU A 276 -7.93 -2.68 -10.31
N GLN A 277 -7.15 -3.56 -9.69
CA GLN A 277 -6.49 -3.26 -8.42
C GLN A 277 -5.47 -2.14 -8.51
N GLU A 278 -4.71 -2.03 -9.60
CA GLU A 278 -3.77 -0.92 -9.81
C GLU A 278 -4.52 0.41 -10.01
N MET A 279 -5.68 0.41 -10.69
CA MET A 279 -6.53 1.61 -10.78
C MET A 279 -7.07 2.01 -9.39
N ASN A 280 -7.48 1.05 -8.58
CA ASN A 280 -7.87 1.28 -7.19
C ASN A 280 -6.70 1.84 -6.36
N LEU A 281 -5.46 1.36 -6.58
CA LEU A 281 -4.27 1.93 -5.93
C LEU A 281 -4.04 3.39 -6.33
N CYS A 282 -4.26 3.76 -7.60
CA CYS A 282 -4.19 5.15 -8.03
C CYS A 282 -5.22 6.00 -7.28
N TYR A 283 -6.47 5.57 -7.22
CA TYR A 283 -7.52 6.24 -6.47
C TYR A 283 -7.19 6.38 -4.98
N VAL A 284 -6.72 5.29 -4.34
CA VAL A 284 -6.28 5.32 -2.94
C VAL A 284 -5.16 6.34 -2.74
N ALA A 285 -4.13 6.37 -3.59
CA ALA A 285 -3.01 7.30 -3.45
C ALA A 285 -3.44 8.76 -3.52
N ILE A 286 -4.30 9.10 -4.50
CA ILE A 286 -4.82 10.45 -4.72
C ILE A 286 -5.63 10.92 -3.51
N THR A 287 -6.56 10.08 -3.05
CA THR A 287 -7.48 10.42 -1.94
C THR A 287 -6.84 10.45 -0.56
N ARG A 288 -5.50 10.31 -0.45
CA ARG A 288 -4.77 10.56 0.81
C ARG A 288 -4.52 12.03 1.06
N ALA A 289 -4.60 12.88 0.03
CA ALA A 289 -4.34 14.32 0.12
C ALA A 289 -5.57 15.09 0.64
N LYS A 290 -5.34 15.92 1.67
CA LYS A 290 -6.36 16.79 2.25
C LYS A 290 -6.29 18.22 1.71
N LYS A 291 -5.16 18.64 1.15
CA LYS A 291 -4.98 20.00 0.60
C LYS A 291 -4.19 19.99 -0.71
N VAL A 292 -3.03 19.35 -0.73
CA VAL A 292 -2.10 19.41 -1.86
C VAL A 292 -1.67 18.02 -2.28
N LEU A 293 -1.78 17.73 -3.57
CA LEU A 293 -1.26 16.53 -4.21
C LEU A 293 -0.18 16.89 -5.20
N ASN A 294 1.03 16.37 -5.00
CA ASN A 294 2.20 16.62 -5.84
C ASN A 294 2.66 15.35 -6.54
N TYR A 295 2.80 15.39 -7.86
CA TYR A 295 3.40 14.33 -8.66
C TYR A 295 4.85 14.69 -8.99
N CYS A 296 5.82 13.87 -8.55
CA CYS A 296 7.24 13.99 -8.90
C CYS A 296 7.51 13.30 -10.25
N GLY A 297 7.08 13.93 -11.33
CA GLY A 297 7.15 13.42 -12.69
C GLY A 297 5.84 13.62 -13.45
N LYS A 298 5.82 13.14 -14.70
CA LYS A 298 4.60 13.20 -15.52
C LYS A 298 3.54 12.26 -14.94
N ARG A 299 2.36 12.80 -14.73
CA ARG A 299 1.16 12.05 -14.40
C ARG A 299 0.85 11.06 -15.54
N VAL A 300 0.68 9.78 -15.21
CA VAL A 300 0.22 8.78 -16.19
C VAL A 300 -1.30 8.85 -16.26
N GLY A 301 -1.80 8.91 -17.49
CA GLY A 301 -3.20 9.13 -17.82
C GLY A 301 -4.05 7.87 -17.73
#